data_8b445e285088ffbc73011857bca6a5c1
#
_entry.id   8b445e285088ffbc73011857bca6a5c1
#
_cell.length_a   1.000
_cell.length_b   1.000
_cell.length_c   1.000
_cell.angle_alpha   90.00
_cell.angle_beta   90.00
_cell.angle_gamma   90.00
#
_symmetry.space_group_name_H-M   'P 1'
#
loop_
_entity.id
_entity.type
_entity.pdbx_description
1 polymer ?
#
loop_
_entity_poly.entity_id
_entity_poly.type
_entity_poly.pdbx_seq_one_letter_code
_entity_poly.pdbx_strand_id
1 'polypeptide(L)'
;MKVRGAVIHEIGGDWKVEDLDLDDPQDSEVLIKVMASGLCHSDDHFVTGDIPVTLPMVGGHEGAGVVVKIGSKVSRVEVGDHVSTLFIPACGTCRYCARGMSYICNNGAGMEHGMAMDGSARFHLADSGKGIGGVTRLGTFANYLVCHESQTVQLPKDIGFDVACLVSCGVATGYGAAVNGGPVRAGDVVLVMGVGGVGMNAVQGAKHAGADHILVAEPVEFKRKMALEFGATEVFP
;
A
#
# COMPACT_ATOMS: atom_id res chain seq x y z
N MET A 1 -8.20 -21.10 5.94
CA MET A 1 -9.61 -20.64 6.12
C MET A 1 -10.18 -20.21 4.78
N LYS A 2 -11.55 -20.23 4.61
CA LYS A 2 -12.17 -19.70 3.38
C LYS A 2 -12.25 -18.18 3.43
N VAL A 3 -11.86 -17.53 2.32
CA VAL A 3 -11.90 -16.08 2.15
C VAL A 3 -12.41 -15.73 0.74
N ARG A 4 -12.73 -14.47 0.50
CA ARG A 4 -13.07 -13.97 -0.83
C ARG A 4 -12.11 -12.85 -1.21
N GLY A 5 -11.68 -12.85 -2.47
CA GLY A 5 -10.77 -11.83 -2.98
C GLY A 5 -10.98 -11.57 -4.46
N ALA A 6 -10.56 -10.38 -4.92
CA ALA A 6 -10.54 -10.08 -6.35
C ALA A 6 -9.21 -10.56 -6.95
N VAL A 7 -9.31 -11.45 -7.94
CA VAL A 7 -8.17 -12.10 -8.61
C VAL A 7 -8.08 -11.63 -10.06
N ILE A 8 -6.87 -11.36 -10.52
CA ILE A 8 -6.56 -11.17 -11.93
C ILE A 8 -5.87 -12.44 -12.46
N HIS A 9 -6.36 -12.96 -13.58
CA HIS A 9 -5.88 -14.23 -14.16
C HIS A 9 -4.93 -14.05 -15.33
N GLU A 10 -5.11 -12.97 -16.10
CA GLU A 10 -4.34 -12.68 -17.31
C GLU A 10 -4.21 -11.18 -17.54
N ILE A 11 -3.18 -10.77 -18.24
CA ILE A 11 -2.96 -9.38 -18.64
C ILE A 11 -4.12 -8.92 -19.54
N GLY A 12 -4.67 -7.73 -19.26
CA GLY A 12 -5.83 -7.17 -19.95
C GLY A 12 -7.17 -7.79 -19.56
N GLY A 13 -7.19 -8.72 -18.59
CA GLY A 13 -8.41 -9.34 -18.09
C GLY A 13 -9.13 -8.49 -17.05
N ASP A 14 -10.32 -8.94 -16.66
CA ASP A 14 -11.11 -8.31 -15.60
C ASP A 14 -10.79 -8.90 -14.22
N TRP A 15 -10.95 -8.09 -13.18
CA TRP A 15 -10.94 -8.56 -11.79
C TRP A 15 -12.13 -9.48 -11.53
N LYS A 16 -11.87 -10.69 -11.04
CA LYS A 16 -12.90 -11.66 -10.67
C LYS A 16 -12.93 -11.86 -9.16
N VAL A 17 -14.08 -11.66 -8.55
CA VAL A 17 -14.27 -11.95 -7.12
C VAL A 17 -14.53 -13.44 -6.95
N GLU A 18 -13.59 -14.13 -6.31
CA GLU A 18 -13.57 -15.59 -6.17
C GLU A 18 -13.45 -16.02 -4.72
N ASP A 19 -13.87 -17.26 -4.46
CA ASP A 19 -13.62 -17.93 -3.19
C ASP A 19 -12.19 -18.51 -3.22
N LEU A 20 -11.47 -18.29 -2.13
CA LEU A 20 -10.09 -18.68 -1.96
C LEU A 20 -9.92 -19.43 -0.64
N ASP A 21 -8.90 -20.28 -0.59
CA ASP A 21 -8.37 -20.80 0.67
C ASP A 21 -7.17 -19.95 1.08
N LEU A 22 -7.16 -19.49 2.33
CA LEU A 22 -6.06 -18.74 2.92
C LEU A 22 -5.41 -19.60 4.01
N ASP A 23 -4.09 -19.74 3.93
CA ASP A 23 -3.29 -20.45 4.93
C ASP A 23 -3.25 -19.70 6.26
N ASP A 24 -2.92 -20.42 7.33
CA ASP A 24 -2.59 -19.81 8.62
C ASP A 24 -1.24 -19.08 8.56
N PRO A 25 -1.06 -18.02 9.36
CA PRO A 25 0.21 -17.30 9.40
C PRO A 25 1.34 -18.19 9.95
N GLN A 26 2.50 -18.14 9.30
CA GLN A 26 3.73 -18.78 9.76
C GLN A 26 4.36 -17.98 10.92
N ASP A 27 5.49 -18.42 11.44
CA ASP A 27 6.13 -17.91 12.65
C ASP A 27 6.25 -16.35 12.71
N SER A 28 6.65 -15.70 11.62
CA SER A 28 6.84 -14.24 11.55
C SER A 28 5.73 -13.52 10.77
N GLU A 29 4.58 -14.16 10.60
CA GLU A 29 3.48 -13.64 9.81
C GLU A 29 2.26 -13.26 10.68
N VAL A 30 1.43 -12.42 10.10
CA VAL A 30 0.25 -11.84 10.73
C VAL A 30 -0.95 -12.11 9.83
N LEU A 31 -2.03 -12.62 10.38
CA LEU A 31 -3.34 -12.69 9.72
C LEU A 31 -4.12 -11.42 10.04
N ILE A 32 -4.50 -10.69 9.00
CA ILE A 32 -5.23 -9.43 9.10
C ILE A 32 -6.62 -9.61 8.52
N LYS A 33 -7.65 -9.21 9.27
CA LYS A 33 -9.00 -8.96 8.75
C LYS A 33 -8.97 -7.58 8.08
N VAL A 34 -9.07 -7.54 6.76
CA VAL A 34 -9.08 -6.28 5.99
C VAL A 34 -10.41 -5.57 6.23
N MET A 35 -10.35 -4.34 6.67
CA MET A 35 -11.51 -3.49 6.95
C MET A 35 -11.73 -2.44 5.86
N ALA A 36 -10.63 -1.99 5.22
CA ALA A 36 -10.65 -1.11 4.05
C ALA A 36 -9.43 -1.37 3.17
N SER A 37 -9.61 -1.18 1.87
CA SER A 37 -8.53 -1.21 0.88
C SER A 37 -8.69 -0.03 -0.08
N GLY A 38 -7.61 0.70 -0.32
CA GLY A 38 -7.55 1.75 -1.32
C GLY A 38 -7.42 1.15 -2.73
N LEU A 39 -7.80 1.95 -3.73
CA LEU A 39 -7.58 1.69 -5.15
C LEU A 39 -6.49 2.62 -5.65
N CYS A 40 -5.37 2.07 -6.05
CA CYS A 40 -4.25 2.80 -6.61
C CYS A 40 -4.14 2.55 -8.11
N HIS A 41 -3.67 3.53 -8.87
CA HIS A 41 -3.44 3.34 -10.31
C HIS A 41 -2.40 2.24 -10.60
N SER A 42 -1.53 1.92 -9.62
CA SER A 42 -0.63 0.77 -9.74
C SER A 42 -1.36 -0.57 -9.85
N ASP A 43 -2.58 -0.70 -9.30
CA ASP A 43 -3.40 -1.91 -9.46
C ASP A 43 -3.86 -2.08 -10.91
N ASP A 44 -4.10 -0.97 -11.63
CA ASP A 44 -4.39 -0.97 -13.07
C ASP A 44 -3.14 -1.37 -13.89
N HIS A 45 -1.95 -0.88 -13.52
CA HIS A 45 -0.69 -1.26 -14.17
C HIS A 45 -0.38 -2.76 -14.07
N PHE A 46 -0.84 -3.45 -13.05
CA PHE A 46 -0.74 -4.91 -12.97
C PHE A 46 -1.69 -5.60 -13.95
N VAL A 47 -2.85 -5.01 -14.20
CA VAL A 47 -3.82 -5.51 -15.19
C VAL A 47 -3.34 -5.26 -16.61
N THR A 48 -2.84 -4.06 -16.91
CA THR A 48 -2.34 -3.69 -18.25
C THR A 48 -1.00 -4.34 -18.60
N GLY A 49 -0.26 -4.83 -17.59
CA GLY A 49 1.07 -5.43 -17.74
C GLY A 49 2.21 -4.41 -17.81
N ASP A 50 1.94 -3.13 -17.51
CA ASP A 50 2.98 -2.10 -17.40
C ASP A 50 3.95 -2.39 -16.25
N ILE A 51 3.46 -3.05 -15.21
CA ILE A 51 4.29 -3.60 -14.11
C ILE A 51 4.26 -5.12 -14.22
N PRO A 52 5.42 -5.77 -14.44
CA PRO A 52 5.49 -7.23 -14.53
C PRO A 52 5.08 -7.92 -13.24
N VAL A 53 4.20 -8.93 -13.34
CA VAL A 53 3.73 -9.76 -12.23
C VAL A 53 3.57 -11.22 -12.64
N THR A 54 3.52 -12.11 -11.66
CA THR A 54 3.21 -13.54 -11.89
C THR A 54 1.72 -13.79 -11.63
N LEU A 55 0.98 -14.14 -12.68
CA LEU A 55 -0.46 -14.40 -12.63
C LEU A 55 -0.78 -15.91 -12.48
N PRO A 56 -1.95 -16.27 -11.90
CA PRO A 56 -2.97 -15.40 -11.31
C PRO A 56 -2.55 -14.84 -9.94
N MET A 57 -3.16 -13.71 -9.54
CA MET A 57 -2.78 -12.99 -8.34
C MET A 57 -3.98 -12.27 -7.70
N VAL A 58 -4.04 -12.24 -6.37
CA VAL A 58 -5.00 -11.41 -5.61
C VAL A 58 -4.55 -9.95 -5.65
N GLY A 59 -5.44 -9.04 -6.03
CA GLY A 59 -5.14 -7.61 -6.17
C GLY A 59 -4.99 -6.86 -4.86
N GLY A 60 -4.59 -5.59 -5.01
CA GLY A 60 -4.56 -4.61 -3.93
C GLY A 60 -3.29 -4.62 -3.08
N HIS A 61 -2.82 -3.41 -2.75
CA HIS A 61 -1.64 -3.19 -1.91
C HIS A 61 -1.83 -2.08 -0.87
N GLU A 62 -2.96 -1.39 -0.89
CA GLU A 62 -3.33 -0.36 0.08
C GLU A 62 -4.33 -0.92 1.08
N GLY A 63 -3.90 -1.41 2.24
CA GLY A 63 -4.79 -2.07 3.18
C GLY A 63 -4.70 -1.52 4.60
N ALA A 64 -5.84 -1.54 5.30
CA ALA A 64 -5.91 -1.36 6.73
C ALA A 64 -6.90 -2.35 7.35
N GLY A 65 -6.61 -2.79 8.56
CA GLY A 65 -7.45 -3.79 9.20
C GLY A 65 -7.07 -4.10 10.64
N VAL A 66 -7.61 -5.20 11.12
CA VAL A 66 -7.39 -5.68 12.48
C VAL A 66 -6.60 -6.97 12.46
N VAL A 67 -5.57 -7.05 13.28
CA VAL A 67 -4.80 -8.28 13.51
C VAL A 67 -5.68 -9.30 14.22
N VAL A 68 -5.87 -10.49 13.63
CA VAL A 68 -6.73 -11.55 14.20
C VAL A 68 -5.96 -12.79 14.62
N LYS A 69 -4.76 -13.00 14.06
CA LYS A 69 -3.86 -14.10 14.47
C LYS A 69 -2.41 -13.70 14.17
N ILE A 70 -1.49 -14.15 14.98
CA ILE A 70 -0.05 -13.91 14.80
C ILE A 70 0.73 -15.21 14.91
N GLY A 71 1.86 -15.29 14.21
CA GLY A 71 2.85 -16.37 14.36
C GLY A 71 3.67 -16.24 15.62
N SER A 72 4.39 -17.29 15.97
CA SER A 72 5.10 -17.44 17.25
C SER A 72 6.27 -16.48 17.46
N LYS A 73 6.82 -15.88 16.37
CA LYS A 73 7.96 -14.96 16.39
C LYS A 73 7.56 -13.49 16.11
N VAL A 74 6.27 -13.23 15.93
CA VAL A 74 5.78 -11.85 15.75
C VAL A 74 5.98 -11.05 17.03
N SER A 75 6.53 -9.85 16.89
CA SER A 75 6.89 -8.98 18.00
C SER A 75 6.40 -7.52 17.83
N ARG A 76 5.97 -7.15 16.65
CA ARG A 76 5.63 -5.75 16.32
C ARG A 76 4.18 -5.38 16.58
N VAL A 77 3.30 -6.37 16.59
CA VAL A 77 1.84 -6.20 16.72
C VAL A 77 1.25 -7.33 17.55
N GLU A 78 0.08 -7.08 18.10
CA GLU A 78 -0.69 -8.05 18.89
C GLU A 78 -2.09 -8.24 18.28
N VAL A 79 -2.76 -9.35 18.65
CA VAL A 79 -4.15 -9.60 18.25
C VAL A 79 -5.05 -8.49 18.78
N GLY A 80 -5.86 -7.91 17.89
CA GLY A 80 -6.74 -6.76 18.18
C GLY A 80 -6.12 -5.40 17.86
N ASP A 81 -4.87 -5.35 17.41
CA ASP A 81 -4.27 -4.11 16.92
C ASP A 81 -4.89 -3.67 15.59
N HIS A 82 -5.06 -2.37 15.43
CA HIS A 82 -5.33 -1.73 14.15
C HIS A 82 -4.00 -1.53 13.41
N VAL A 83 -3.97 -1.93 12.15
CA VAL A 83 -2.76 -1.85 11.33
C VAL A 83 -3.06 -1.30 9.94
N SER A 84 -2.09 -0.58 9.38
CA SER A 84 -1.96 -0.35 7.94
C SER A 84 -0.91 -1.31 7.39
N THR A 85 -1.09 -1.72 6.13
CA THR A 85 -0.10 -2.55 5.43
C THR A 85 0.99 -1.69 4.79
N LEU A 86 2.13 -2.27 4.51
CA LEU A 86 3.22 -1.64 3.76
C LEU A 86 3.51 -2.49 2.53
N PHE A 87 3.39 -1.90 1.32
CA PHE A 87 3.74 -2.63 0.09
C PHE A 87 5.24 -2.93 0.00
N ILE A 88 6.12 -2.09 0.57
CA ILE A 88 7.54 -2.41 0.77
C ILE A 88 7.75 -2.78 2.23
N PRO A 89 8.29 -3.98 2.54
CA PRO A 89 8.62 -4.36 3.90
C PRO A 89 9.66 -3.43 4.52
N ALA A 90 9.60 -3.25 5.84
CA ALA A 90 10.61 -2.52 6.61
C ALA A 90 11.12 -3.39 7.76
N CYS A 91 12.06 -4.31 7.50
CA CYS A 91 12.49 -5.30 8.50
C CYS A 91 13.23 -4.69 9.69
N GLY A 92 13.85 -3.51 9.56
CA GLY A 92 14.62 -2.83 10.60
C GLY A 92 16.05 -3.33 10.76
N THR A 93 16.39 -4.52 10.29
CA THR A 93 17.66 -5.21 10.58
C THR A 93 18.61 -5.33 9.40
N CYS A 94 18.14 -5.24 8.16
CA CYS A 94 19.02 -5.33 7.00
C CYS A 94 19.89 -4.08 6.85
N ARG A 95 20.95 -4.20 6.05
CA ARG A 95 21.92 -3.11 5.80
C ARG A 95 21.29 -1.78 5.36
N TYR A 96 20.17 -1.83 4.68
CA TYR A 96 19.46 -0.63 4.22
C TYR A 96 18.61 -0.03 5.33
N CYS A 97 17.81 -0.84 6.00
CA CYS A 97 16.99 -0.38 7.13
C CYS A 97 17.84 0.20 8.25
N ALA A 98 18.98 -0.43 8.59
CA ALA A 98 19.92 0.07 9.60
C ALA A 98 20.54 1.44 9.25
N ARG A 99 20.45 1.86 7.99
CA ARG A 99 20.90 3.18 7.49
C ARG A 99 19.75 4.16 7.24
N GLY A 100 18.52 3.85 7.68
CA GLY A 100 17.34 4.68 7.44
C GLY A 100 16.76 4.59 6.02
N MET A 101 17.21 3.61 5.22
CA MET A 101 16.81 3.42 3.82
C MET A 101 15.81 2.26 3.70
N SER A 102 14.76 2.24 4.53
CA SER A 102 13.79 1.14 4.57
C SER A 102 13.01 0.96 3.25
N TYR A 103 12.89 1.99 2.45
CA TYR A 103 12.26 1.96 1.12
C TYR A 103 12.96 1.05 0.09
N ILE A 104 14.18 0.58 0.40
CA ILE A 104 14.91 -0.45 -0.37
C ILE A 104 15.30 -1.64 0.53
N CYS A 105 14.45 -1.99 1.47
CA CYS A 105 14.65 -3.14 2.35
C CYS A 105 14.91 -4.42 1.55
N ASN A 106 15.89 -5.22 1.99
CA ASN A 106 16.22 -6.50 1.32
C ASN A 106 15.00 -7.44 1.22
N ASN A 107 14.08 -7.40 2.19
CA ASN A 107 12.87 -8.21 2.15
C ASN A 107 11.87 -7.80 1.05
N GLY A 108 12.12 -6.70 0.35
CA GLY A 108 11.36 -6.30 -0.84
C GLY A 108 11.73 -7.06 -2.11
N ALA A 109 12.85 -7.77 -2.15
CA ALA A 109 13.24 -8.52 -3.33
C ALA A 109 12.25 -9.67 -3.62
N GLY A 110 11.84 -9.83 -4.90
CA GLY A 110 10.91 -10.88 -5.33
C GLY A 110 9.43 -10.59 -5.03
N MET A 111 9.07 -9.35 -4.69
CA MET A 111 7.67 -8.96 -4.44
C MET A 111 6.79 -9.10 -5.70
N GLU A 112 7.35 -9.02 -6.87
CA GLU A 112 6.68 -9.18 -8.18
C GLU A 112 6.03 -10.56 -8.34
N HIS A 113 6.50 -11.57 -7.64
CA HIS A 113 5.90 -12.91 -7.64
C HIS A 113 4.70 -13.02 -6.71
N GLY A 114 4.52 -12.08 -5.77
CA GLY A 114 3.42 -12.07 -4.81
C GLY A 114 3.43 -13.18 -3.77
N MET A 115 4.41 -14.09 -3.82
CA MET A 115 4.57 -15.19 -2.86
C MET A 115 5.15 -14.69 -1.55
N ALA A 116 4.86 -15.37 -0.43
CA ALA A 116 5.44 -15.06 0.87
C ALA A 116 6.98 -15.07 0.83
N MET A 117 7.64 -14.58 1.88
CA MET A 117 9.11 -14.46 1.91
C MET A 117 9.84 -15.80 1.84
N ASP A 118 9.16 -16.90 2.20
CA ASP A 118 9.67 -18.27 2.07
C ASP A 118 9.45 -18.87 0.66
N GLY A 119 8.85 -18.11 -0.26
CA GLY A 119 8.53 -18.52 -1.63
C GLY A 119 7.25 -19.33 -1.76
N SER A 120 6.52 -19.59 -0.69
CA SER A 120 5.25 -20.31 -0.74
C SER A 120 4.04 -19.37 -0.91
N ALA A 121 2.94 -19.91 -1.45
CA ALA A 121 1.67 -19.19 -1.51
C ALA A 121 1.02 -19.14 -0.13
N ARG A 122 0.20 -18.10 0.09
CA ARG A 122 -0.74 -18.05 1.23
C ARG A 122 -2.18 -18.11 0.75
N PHE A 123 -2.45 -17.64 -0.47
CA PHE A 123 -3.73 -17.79 -1.14
C PHE A 123 -3.73 -19.01 -2.07
N HIS A 124 -4.85 -19.73 -2.12
CA HIS A 124 -5.05 -20.83 -3.04
C HIS A 124 -6.44 -20.71 -3.68
N LEU A 125 -6.53 -20.96 -4.99
CA LEU A 125 -7.81 -21.04 -5.70
C LEU A 125 -8.65 -22.19 -5.13
N ALA A 126 -9.89 -21.91 -4.73
CA ALA A 126 -10.71 -22.92 -4.02
C ALA A 126 -11.13 -24.11 -4.91
N ASP A 127 -11.16 -23.93 -6.23
CA ASP A 127 -11.54 -24.96 -7.21
C ASP A 127 -10.42 -25.97 -7.52
N SER A 128 -9.18 -25.50 -7.55
CA SER A 128 -8.02 -26.29 -7.99
C SER A 128 -6.97 -26.52 -6.91
N GLY A 129 -7.03 -25.78 -5.81
CA GLY A 129 -5.99 -25.78 -4.79
C GLY A 129 -4.67 -25.14 -5.26
N LYS A 130 -4.65 -24.53 -6.45
CA LYS A 130 -3.44 -23.87 -6.99
C LYS A 130 -3.07 -22.69 -6.12
N GLY A 131 -1.83 -22.66 -5.60
CA GLY A 131 -1.26 -21.54 -4.90
C GLY A 131 -1.09 -20.32 -5.83
N ILE A 132 -1.50 -19.14 -5.35
CA ILE A 132 -1.39 -17.87 -6.06
C ILE A 132 -0.80 -16.80 -5.15
N GLY A 133 -0.19 -15.77 -5.75
CA GLY A 133 0.36 -14.63 -5.02
C GLY A 133 -0.68 -13.59 -4.64
N GLY A 134 -0.29 -12.66 -3.76
CA GLY A 134 -0.99 -11.38 -3.55
C GLY A 134 -0.11 -10.24 -4.05
N VAL A 135 -0.68 -9.20 -4.67
CA VAL A 135 0.07 -8.02 -5.10
C VAL A 135 0.95 -7.53 -3.95
N THR A 136 2.24 -7.37 -4.22
CA THR A 136 3.27 -6.98 -3.24
C THR A 136 3.33 -7.87 -1.97
N ARG A 137 2.94 -9.15 -2.08
CA ARG A 137 2.80 -10.11 -0.97
C ARG A 137 1.68 -9.78 0.02
N LEU A 138 0.72 -8.95 -0.40
CA LEU A 138 -0.41 -8.51 0.43
C LEU A 138 -1.73 -9.06 -0.10
N GLY A 139 -2.19 -8.59 -1.27
CA GLY A 139 -3.50 -8.97 -1.79
C GLY A 139 -4.66 -8.37 -1.00
N THR A 140 -4.63 -7.04 -0.80
CA THR A 140 -5.60 -6.33 0.07
C THR A 140 -7.02 -6.27 -0.48
N PHE A 141 -7.25 -6.70 -1.73
CA PHE A 141 -8.59 -6.89 -2.28
C PHE A 141 -9.25 -8.21 -1.82
N ALA A 142 -8.69 -8.87 -0.81
CA ALA A 142 -9.33 -9.97 -0.09
C ALA A 142 -9.83 -9.49 1.28
N ASN A 143 -10.87 -10.16 1.82
CA ASN A 143 -11.39 -9.82 3.15
C ASN A 143 -10.47 -10.25 4.31
N TYR A 144 -9.49 -11.10 4.05
CA TYR A 144 -8.38 -11.44 4.96
C TYR A 144 -7.12 -11.64 4.13
N LEU A 145 -5.97 -11.34 4.73
CA LEU A 145 -4.66 -11.61 4.17
C LEU A 145 -3.68 -12.09 5.24
N VAL A 146 -2.64 -12.80 4.81
CA VAL A 146 -1.47 -13.14 5.63
C VAL A 146 -0.26 -12.44 5.05
N CYS A 147 0.48 -11.71 5.87
CA CYS A 147 1.72 -11.07 5.47
C CYS A 147 2.78 -11.13 6.59
N HIS A 148 4.03 -10.90 6.23
CA HIS A 148 5.11 -10.82 7.21
C HIS A 148 4.95 -9.57 8.10
N GLU A 149 5.27 -9.66 9.41
CA GLU A 149 5.14 -8.53 10.36
C GLU A 149 5.84 -7.24 9.91
N SER A 150 6.91 -7.34 9.10
CA SER A 150 7.61 -6.17 8.55
C SER A 150 6.80 -5.38 7.50
N GLN A 151 5.65 -5.91 7.10
CA GLN A 151 4.69 -5.24 6.22
C GLN A 151 3.49 -4.67 6.99
N THR A 152 3.60 -4.54 8.31
CA THR A 152 2.55 -3.96 9.16
C THR A 152 3.07 -2.76 9.95
N VAL A 153 2.20 -1.77 10.11
CA VAL A 153 2.41 -0.63 11.01
C VAL A 153 1.19 -0.52 11.91
N GLN A 154 1.43 -0.58 13.22
CA GLN A 154 0.37 -0.35 14.21
C GLN A 154 -0.13 1.10 14.14
N LEU A 155 -1.43 1.28 14.24
CA LEU A 155 -2.10 2.56 14.16
C LEU A 155 -2.87 2.85 15.46
N PRO A 156 -3.03 4.12 15.82
CA PRO A 156 -4.02 4.54 16.82
C PRO A 156 -5.43 4.05 16.45
N LYS A 157 -6.17 3.56 17.43
CA LYS A 157 -7.51 2.96 17.20
C LYS A 157 -8.61 3.96 16.85
N ASP A 158 -8.34 5.24 16.98
CA ASP A 158 -9.24 6.35 16.64
C ASP A 158 -9.14 6.78 15.16
N ILE A 159 -8.16 6.26 14.43
CA ILE A 159 -8.06 6.48 12.99
C ILE A 159 -8.98 5.50 12.25
N GLY A 160 -9.90 6.03 11.42
CA GLY A 160 -10.79 5.24 10.59
C GLY A 160 -10.00 4.40 9.55
N PHE A 161 -10.44 3.18 9.29
CA PHE A 161 -9.75 2.28 8.34
C PHE A 161 -9.78 2.79 6.89
N ASP A 162 -10.80 3.54 6.51
CA ASP A 162 -10.97 4.20 5.22
C ASP A 162 -9.90 5.27 4.95
N VAL A 163 -9.43 5.94 6.01
CA VAL A 163 -8.28 6.86 5.95
C VAL A 163 -6.98 6.10 6.07
N ALA A 164 -6.90 5.15 7.00
CA ALA A 164 -5.70 4.39 7.31
C ALA A 164 -5.16 3.59 6.11
N CYS A 165 -6.03 3.01 5.27
CA CYS A 165 -5.61 2.24 4.11
C CYS A 165 -4.84 3.10 3.08
N LEU A 166 -5.15 4.38 2.95
CA LEU A 166 -4.48 5.29 2.02
C LEU A 166 -3.07 5.68 2.47
N VAL A 167 -2.79 5.57 3.79
CA VAL A 167 -1.46 5.85 4.35
C VAL A 167 -0.43 4.83 3.84
N SER A 168 -0.86 3.63 3.49
CA SER A 168 0.02 2.54 3.05
C SER A 168 0.70 2.79 1.69
N CYS A 169 0.15 3.66 0.83
CA CYS A 169 0.74 3.99 -0.47
C CYS A 169 0.58 5.48 -0.82
N GLY A 170 -0.63 5.91 -1.19
CA GLY A 170 -0.84 7.24 -1.80
C GLY A 170 -0.38 8.40 -0.92
N VAL A 171 -0.66 8.35 0.39
CA VAL A 171 -0.25 9.38 1.35
C VAL A 171 1.27 9.40 1.49
N ALA A 172 1.89 8.25 1.81
CA ALA A 172 3.33 8.16 2.00
C ALA A 172 4.12 8.52 0.73
N THR A 173 3.62 8.12 -0.44
CA THR A 173 4.23 8.41 -1.74
C THR A 173 4.21 9.91 -2.05
N GLY A 174 3.05 10.55 -1.95
CA GLY A 174 2.92 11.98 -2.28
C GLY A 174 3.65 12.87 -1.29
N TYR A 175 3.45 12.63 0.00
CA TYR A 175 4.16 13.36 1.05
C TYR A 175 5.68 13.17 0.93
N GLY A 176 6.14 11.94 0.77
CA GLY A 176 7.55 11.61 0.63
C GLY A 176 8.19 12.19 -0.63
N ALA A 177 7.45 12.32 -1.73
CA ALA A 177 7.94 12.97 -2.94
C ALA A 177 8.35 14.42 -2.66
N ALA A 178 7.58 15.16 -1.87
CA ALA A 178 7.90 16.55 -1.52
C ALA A 178 9.03 16.65 -0.48
N VAL A 179 8.98 15.83 0.59
CA VAL A 179 9.91 16.01 1.73
C VAL A 179 11.23 15.25 1.59
N ASN A 180 11.25 14.15 0.81
CA ASN A 180 12.43 13.28 0.66
C ASN A 180 12.96 13.22 -0.78
N GLY A 181 12.05 13.13 -1.78
CA GLY A 181 12.43 12.95 -3.18
C GLY A 181 12.94 14.24 -3.83
N GLY A 182 12.16 15.32 -3.74
CA GLY A 182 12.57 16.67 -4.12
C GLY A 182 12.57 17.54 -2.86
N PRO A 183 13.59 17.46 -1.99
CA PRO A 183 13.51 17.97 -0.62
C PRO A 183 13.16 19.47 -0.58
N VAL A 184 11.87 19.74 -0.49
CA VAL A 184 11.30 21.08 -0.37
C VAL A 184 11.82 21.74 0.91
N ARG A 185 12.19 23.01 0.83
CA ARG A 185 12.68 23.82 1.93
C ARG A 185 11.74 24.98 2.20
N ALA A 186 11.85 25.54 3.38
CA ALA A 186 11.13 26.78 3.71
C ALA A 186 11.48 27.92 2.74
N GLY A 187 10.46 28.55 2.19
CA GLY A 187 10.58 29.61 1.19
C GLY A 187 10.64 29.16 -0.27
N ASP A 188 10.64 27.86 -0.55
CA ASP A 188 10.63 27.34 -1.93
C ASP A 188 9.29 27.61 -2.63
N VAL A 189 9.35 27.68 -3.96
CA VAL A 189 8.19 27.66 -4.85
C VAL A 189 8.06 26.27 -5.45
N VAL A 190 6.92 25.62 -5.23
CA VAL A 190 6.65 24.22 -5.65
C VAL A 190 5.54 24.21 -6.68
N LEU A 191 5.74 23.50 -7.79
CA LEU A 191 4.69 23.21 -8.77
C LEU A 191 4.30 21.74 -8.68
N VAL A 192 3.02 21.47 -8.43
CA VAL A 192 2.43 20.12 -8.47
C VAL A 192 1.53 20.01 -9.71
N MET A 193 1.88 19.11 -10.62
CA MET A 193 1.10 18.83 -11.82
C MET A 193 0.24 17.58 -11.61
N GLY A 194 -1.08 17.78 -11.57
CA GLY A 194 -2.07 16.76 -11.25
C GLY A 194 -2.22 16.53 -9.74
N VAL A 195 -3.45 16.69 -9.24
CA VAL A 195 -3.78 16.48 -7.83
C VAL A 195 -4.80 15.34 -7.66
N GLY A 196 -4.41 14.14 -8.14
CA GLY A 196 -4.97 12.88 -7.67
C GLY A 196 -4.48 12.57 -6.26
N GLY A 197 -4.63 11.33 -5.79
CA GLY A 197 -4.22 10.91 -4.43
C GLY A 197 -2.77 11.27 -4.09
N VAL A 198 -1.83 10.96 -4.98
CA VAL A 198 -0.40 11.27 -4.77
C VAL A 198 -0.13 12.77 -4.81
N GLY A 199 -0.64 13.49 -5.82
CA GLY A 199 -0.39 14.93 -5.96
C GLY A 199 -0.98 15.75 -4.81
N MET A 200 -2.17 15.40 -4.31
CA MET A 200 -2.79 16.06 -3.16
C MET A 200 -1.93 15.90 -1.89
N ASN A 201 -1.33 14.73 -1.71
CA ASN A 201 -0.40 14.51 -0.58
C ASN A 201 0.96 15.18 -0.78
N ALA A 202 1.41 15.38 -2.04
CA ALA A 202 2.58 16.19 -2.32
C ALA A 202 2.35 17.69 -1.97
N VAL A 203 1.15 18.22 -2.24
CA VAL A 203 0.73 19.56 -1.78
C VAL A 203 0.86 19.68 -0.25
N GLN A 204 0.32 18.70 0.49
CA GLN A 204 0.43 18.68 1.96
C GLN A 204 1.88 18.56 2.43
N GLY A 205 2.69 17.72 1.78
CA GLY A 205 4.12 17.59 2.06
C GLY A 205 4.89 18.88 1.85
N ALA A 206 4.63 19.57 0.73
CA ALA A 206 5.24 20.89 0.42
C ALA A 206 4.85 21.94 1.46
N LYS A 207 3.57 21.99 1.85
CA LYS A 207 3.09 22.88 2.91
C LYS A 207 3.79 22.62 4.24
N HIS A 208 3.88 21.35 4.63
CA HIS A 208 4.55 20.94 5.87
C HIS A 208 6.04 21.32 5.86
N ALA A 209 6.70 21.18 4.72
CA ALA A 209 8.10 21.56 4.55
C ALA A 209 8.35 23.09 4.55
N GLY A 210 7.28 23.88 4.52
CA GLY A 210 7.36 25.34 4.60
C GLY A 210 7.55 26.03 3.25
N ALA A 211 7.10 25.43 2.14
CA ALA A 211 7.08 26.11 0.85
C ALA A 211 6.31 27.44 0.94
N ASP A 212 6.82 28.49 0.31
CA ASP A 212 6.21 29.83 0.28
C ASP A 212 5.04 29.87 -0.73
N HIS A 213 5.25 29.29 -1.91
CA HIS A 213 4.22 29.12 -2.92
C HIS A 213 4.06 27.67 -3.32
N ILE A 214 2.81 27.20 -3.37
CA ILE A 214 2.45 25.87 -3.85
C ILE A 214 1.45 26.03 -4.98
N LEU A 215 1.97 25.95 -6.20
CA LEU A 215 1.23 26.09 -7.44
C LEU A 215 0.70 24.73 -7.88
N VAL A 216 -0.57 24.65 -8.28
CA VAL A 216 -1.18 23.41 -8.75
C VAL A 216 -1.73 23.57 -10.16
N ALA A 217 -1.29 22.73 -11.09
CA ALA A 217 -1.88 22.57 -12.42
C ALA A 217 -2.77 21.32 -12.44
N GLU A 218 -4.09 21.50 -12.62
CA GLU A 218 -5.08 20.41 -12.59
C GLU A 218 -6.30 20.79 -13.45
N PRO A 219 -6.65 20.02 -14.49
CA PRO A 219 -7.76 20.36 -15.38
C PRO A 219 -9.15 20.30 -14.71
N VAL A 220 -9.31 19.48 -13.65
CA VAL A 220 -10.60 19.23 -13.01
C VAL A 220 -10.88 20.27 -11.91
N GLU A 221 -11.92 21.10 -12.11
CA GLU A 221 -12.21 22.23 -11.23
C GLU A 221 -12.41 21.86 -9.75
N PHE A 222 -13.16 20.79 -9.45
CA PHE A 222 -13.38 20.40 -8.05
C PHE A 222 -12.08 20.01 -7.34
N LYS A 223 -11.13 19.37 -8.06
CA LYS A 223 -9.82 19.00 -7.50
C LYS A 223 -8.98 20.24 -7.23
N ARG A 224 -9.05 21.27 -8.09
CA ARG A 224 -8.39 22.55 -7.83
C ARG A 224 -8.91 23.20 -6.54
N LYS A 225 -10.23 23.21 -6.34
CA LYS A 225 -10.84 23.71 -5.10
C LYS A 225 -10.34 22.95 -3.87
N MET A 226 -10.32 21.63 -3.93
CA MET A 226 -9.76 20.80 -2.86
C MET A 226 -8.29 21.10 -2.61
N ALA A 227 -7.48 21.29 -3.66
CA ALA A 227 -6.05 21.57 -3.50
C ALA A 227 -5.79 22.84 -2.66
N LEU A 228 -6.62 23.88 -2.81
CA LEU A 228 -6.56 25.08 -1.96
C LEU A 228 -6.82 24.77 -0.49
N GLU A 229 -7.81 23.90 -0.19
CA GLU A 229 -8.11 23.47 1.17
C GLU A 229 -6.95 22.67 1.78
N PHE A 230 -6.25 21.86 0.97
CA PHE A 230 -5.08 21.07 1.38
C PHE A 230 -3.78 21.88 1.44
N GLY A 231 -3.76 23.10 0.92
CA GLY A 231 -2.63 24.00 1.14
C GLY A 231 -1.97 24.57 -0.10
N ALA A 232 -2.52 24.34 -1.30
CA ALA A 232 -2.08 25.06 -2.48
C ALA A 232 -2.32 26.59 -2.31
N THR A 233 -1.40 27.39 -2.80
CA THR A 233 -1.54 28.88 -2.78
C THR A 233 -2.23 29.38 -4.04
N GLU A 234 -1.99 28.72 -5.18
CA GLU A 234 -2.55 29.07 -6.48
C GLU A 234 -2.88 27.80 -7.28
N VAL A 235 -3.93 27.87 -8.10
CA VAL A 235 -4.36 26.73 -8.93
C VAL A 235 -4.65 27.19 -10.35
N PHE A 236 -4.29 26.33 -11.32
CA PHE A 236 -4.45 26.57 -12.75
C PHE A 236 -5.15 25.37 -13.42
N PRO A 237 -5.87 25.60 -14.55
CA PRO A 237 -6.46 24.52 -15.35
C PRO A 237 -5.41 23.67 -16.05
#